data_c18c3f76c34efd32d9a5230e6d2b7163
#
_entry.id   c18c3f76c34efd32d9a5230e6d2b7163
#
_cell.length_a   1.000
_cell.length_b   1.000
_cell.length_c   1.000
_cell.angle_alpha   90.00
_cell.angle_beta   90.00
_cell.angle_gamma   90.00
#
_symmetry.space_group_name_H-M   'P 1'
#
loop_
_entity.id
_entity.type
_entity.pdbx_description
1 polymer ?
#
loop_
_entity_poly.entity_id
_entity_poly.type
_entity_poly.pdbx_seq_one_letter_code
_entity_poly.pdbx_strand_id
1 'polypeptide(L)'
;MIRSAALLALLSALGLAAPALAKEDCPAPLQPPTREQMAEYMKASKDRGALWTIEKDGRTSHLFGTIHLGRIEWLVPGPKLMSVLQGAGALAVEVDISSPDLRPQMMAAMAAAPPLALTKADRTRLAKLTAAECLPAAALAPLHPVMQVVTVSTLIGRRDGFYPELAQEGPLIGFMNAAKRPVVSLETMALQMAVLLPKDAAEARLAFDEGLRELESPDARQMMRYMIDAWERGDLEAIDTLEEICRCEPTPQQREGYVKLNDDRNVGLARRIAEEHAKGVPILAAVGILHMTGDKAIPKLLAEQGFEVTRVAY
;
A
#
# COMPACT_ATOMS: atom_id res chain seq x y z
N MET A 1 -12.29 3.23 -5.96
CA MET A 1 -11.34 3.64 -4.90
C MET A 1 -10.67 2.47 -4.18
N ILE A 2 -11.35 1.34 -4.00
CA ILE A 2 -10.81 0.17 -3.27
C ILE A 2 -9.57 -0.44 -3.95
N ARG A 3 -9.50 -0.45 -5.28
CA ARG A 3 -8.31 -0.91 -6.02
C ARG A 3 -7.07 -0.01 -5.83
N SER A 4 -7.26 1.27 -5.56
CA SER A 4 -6.15 2.23 -5.45
C SER A 4 -5.39 2.13 -4.14
N ALA A 5 -6.03 1.73 -3.06
CA ALA A 5 -5.43 1.68 -1.73
C ALA A 5 -4.45 0.51 -1.53
N ALA A 6 -4.70 -0.62 -2.19
CA ALA A 6 -3.84 -1.81 -2.07
C ALA A 6 -2.61 -1.80 -3.00
N LEU A 7 -2.51 -0.78 -3.87
CA LEU A 7 -1.52 -0.72 -4.97
C LEU A 7 -0.27 0.10 -4.67
N LEU A 8 -0.19 0.72 -3.52
CA LEU A 8 0.73 1.82 -3.23
C LEU A 8 2.18 1.40 -2.98
N ALA A 9 2.43 0.18 -2.52
CA ALA A 9 3.79 -0.29 -2.22
C ALA A 9 4.70 -0.38 -3.46
N LEU A 10 4.11 -0.52 -4.65
CA LEU A 10 4.85 -0.76 -5.90
C LEU A 10 5.45 0.50 -6.54
N LEU A 11 4.93 1.67 -6.22
CA LEU A 11 5.30 2.92 -6.92
C LEU A 11 6.56 3.58 -6.39
N SER A 12 6.92 3.35 -5.13
CA SER A 12 8.20 3.82 -4.57
C SER A 12 9.41 3.23 -5.32
N ALA A 13 9.24 2.06 -5.94
CA ALA A 13 10.30 1.41 -6.73
C ALA A 13 10.53 2.05 -8.12
N LEU A 14 9.62 2.90 -8.60
CA LEU A 14 9.73 3.49 -9.94
C LEU A 14 10.70 4.67 -10.03
N GLY A 15 11.13 5.24 -8.89
CA GLY A 15 12.12 6.32 -8.85
C GLY A 15 11.73 7.51 -9.75
N LEU A 16 10.45 7.91 -9.77
CA LEU A 16 9.95 9.03 -10.56
C LEU A 16 10.40 10.38 -9.97
N ALA A 17 11.70 10.61 -9.97
CA ALA A 17 12.25 11.94 -9.73
C ALA A 17 12.05 12.80 -11.00
N ALA A 18 10.85 13.33 -11.21
CA ALA A 18 10.63 14.37 -12.19
C ALA A 18 10.99 15.72 -11.56
N PRO A 19 11.70 16.61 -12.28
CA PRO A 19 11.90 17.96 -11.80
C PRO A 19 10.53 18.63 -11.65
N ALA A 20 10.16 18.96 -10.41
CA ALA A 20 8.94 19.68 -10.11
C ALA A 20 9.04 21.08 -10.73
N LEU A 21 8.19 21.37 -11.70
CA LEU A 21 7.92 22.75 -12.09
C LEU A 21 7.24 23.42 -10.90
N ALA A 22 7.93 24.32 -10.24
CA ALA A 22 7.38 25.08 -9.12
C ALA A 22 6.23 25.99 -9.60
N LYS A 23 5.01 25.44 -9.61
CA LYS A 23 3.77 26.23 -9.67
C LYS A 23 3.26 26.39 -8.25
N GLU A 24 2.71 27.53 -7.91
CA GLU A 24 2.18 27.85 -6.57
C GLU A 24 1.17 26.81 -6.04
N ASP A 25 0.53 26.04 -6.92
CA ASP A 25 -0.46 25.01 -6.57
C ASP A 25 0.08 23.57 -6.53
N CYS A 26 1.38 23.37 -6.65
CA CYS A 26 1.92 21.99 -6.65
C CYS A 26 2.22 21.49 -5.25
N PRO A 27 2.09 20.17 -4.99
CA PRO A 27 2.56 19.60 -3.74
C PRO A 27 4.05 19.93 -3.53
N ALA A 28 4.41 20.27 -2.29
CA ALA A 28 5.82 20.51 -1.96
C ALA A 28 6.65 19.26 -2.27
N PRO A 29 7.85 19.40 -2.86
CA PRO A 29 8.74 18.26 -3.01
C PRO A 29 9.15 17.74 -1.65
N LEU A 30 9.13 16.38 -1.50
CA LEU A 30 9.57 15.73 -0.28
C LEU A 30 11.04 16.07 -0.02
N GLN A 31 11.34 16.58 1.17
CA GLN A 31 12.69 16.88 1.62
C GLN A 31 13.08 15.91 2.75
N PRO A 32 14.29 15.34 2.73
CA PRO A 32 14.78 14.57 3.87
C PRO A 32 14.77 15.43 5.15
N PRO A 33 14.35 14.89 6.30
CA PRO A 33 14.34 15.64 7.55
C PRO A 33 15.77 15.97 8.02
N THR A 34 15.94 17.13 8.64
CA THR A 34 17.19 17.45 9.33
C THR A 34 17.35 16.58 10.58
N ARG A 35 18.54 16.61 11.20
CA ARG A 35 18.76 15.86 12.46
C ARG A 35 17.88 16.37 13.60
N GLU A 36 17.65 17.69 13.64
CA GLU A 36 16.79 18.34 14.64
C GLU A 36 15.34 17.91 14.47
N GLN A 37 14.84 17.95 13.21
CA GLN A 37 13.49 17.48 12.89
C GLN A 37 13.33 15.99 13.21
N MET A 38 14.30 15.16 12.88
CA MET A 38 14.26 13.73 13.22
C MET A 38 14.20 13.51 14.74
N ALA A 39 14.96 14.30 15.54
CA ALA A 39 14.91 14.21 17.00
C ALA A 39 13.53 14.64 17.55
N GLU A 40 12.88 15.62 16.93
CA GLU A 40 11.51 16.02 17.27
C GLU A 40 10.50 14.92 16.92
N TYR A 41 10.60 14.30 15.73
CA TYR A 41 9.73 13.20 15.34
C TYR A 41 9.89 11.99 16.28
N MET A 42 11.11 11.70 16.74
CA MET A 42 11.33 10.64 17.72
C MET A 42 10.64 10.94 19.06
N LYS A 43 10.65 12.18 19.53
CA LYS A 43 9.96 12.58 20.77
C LYS A 43 8.45 12.57 20.63
N ALA A 44 7.94 12.93 19.45
CA ALA A 44 6.51 13.03 19.15
C ALA A 44 5.94 11.73 18.58
N SER A 45 6.76 10.68 18.42
CA SER A 45 6.30 9.43 17.84
C SER A 45 5.19 8.80 18.67
N LYS A 46 4.14 8.36 18.00
CA LYS A 46 2.99 7.67 18.59
C LYS A 46 2.64 6.45 17.76
N ASP A 47 2.07 5.45 18.39
CA ASP A 47 1.60 4.27 17.70
C ASP A 47 0.40 4.62 16.80
N ARG A 48 0.37 4.02 15.62
CA ARG A 48 -0.64 4.18 14.58
C ARG A 48 -0.89 2.85 13.91
N GLY A 49 -1.97 2.77 13.15
CA GLY A 49 -2.34 1.57 12.45
C GLY A 49 -2.86 0.49 13.38
N ALA A 50 -2.74 -0.74 12.97
CA ALA A 50 -3.28 -1.89 13.67
C ALA A 50 -2.18 -2.93 13.89
N LEU A 51 -1.93 -3.30 15.16
CA LEU A 51 -0.92 -4.27 15.56
C LEU A 51 -1.59 -5.42 16.33
N TRP A 52 -1.16 -6.65 16.06
CA TRP A 52 -1.56 -7.85 16.79
C TRP A 52 -0.35 -8.64 17.25
N THR A 53 -0.51 -9.27 18.40
CA THR A 53 0.30 -10.40 18.80
C THR A 53 -0.30 -11.65 18.20
N ILE A 54 0.50 -12.53 17.62
CA ILE A 54 0.11 -13.85 17.12
C ILE A 54 0.97 -14.90 17.80
N GLU A 55 0.32 -15.83 18.48
CA GLU A 55 1.01 -16.83 19.31
C GLU A 55 0.62 -18.24 18.90
N LYS A 56 1.61 -19.10 18.73
CA LYS A 56 1.41 -20.53 18.45
C LYS A 56 2.65 -21.30 18.86
N ASP A 57 2.46 -22.52 19.36
CA ASP A 57 3.53 -23.45 19.78
C ASP A 57 4.53 -22.82 20.75
N GLY A 58 4.03 -21.99 21.69
CA GLY A 58 4.85 -21.30 22.71
C GLY A 58 5.75 -20.20 22.17
N ARG A 59 5.50 -19.72 20.95
CA ARG A 59 6.24 -18.65 20.29
C ARG A 59 5.33 -17.47 19.96
N THR A 60 5.89 -16.27 20.06
CA THR A 60 5.20 -15.01 19.76
C THR A 60 5.80 -14.37 18.52
N SER A 61 4.94 -13.96 17.61
CA SER A 61 5.23 -13.08 16.47
C SER A 61 4.20 -11.96 16.43
N HIS A 62 4.33 -11.05 15.49
CA HIS A 62 3.41 -9.92 15.39
C HIS A 62 2.93 -9.71 13.97
N LEU A 63 1.72 -9.16 13.84
CA LEU A 63 1.11 -8.76 12.59
C LEU A 63 0.79 -7.26 12.66
N PHE A 64 1.17 -6.50 11.64
CA PHE A 64 0.94 -5.07 11.54
C PHE A 64 0.26 -4.70 10.22
N GLY A 65 -0.83 -3.94 10.31
CA GLY A 65 -1.54 -3.41 9.15
C GLY A 65 -0.90 -2.12 8.65
N THR A 66 -0.25 -2.15 7.50
CA THR A 66 0.43 -1.00 6.89
C THR A 66 -0.51 -0.15 6.04
N ILE A 67 -0.04 1.04 5.68
CA ILE A 67 -0.62 1.88 4.63
C ILE A 67 0.47 2.36 3.69
N HIS A 68 0.15 2.37 2.39
CA HIS A 68 1.12 2.71 1.34
C HIS A 68 1.26 4.21 1.07
N LEU A 69 0.87 5.04 2.02
CA LEU A 69 1.06 6.48 2.06
C LEU A 69 1.58 6.86 3.44
N GLY A 70 2.33 7.95 3.53
CA GLY A 70 2.82 8.41 4.82
C GLY A 70 3.11 9.89 4.84
N ARG A 71 3.34 10.38 6.06
CA ARG A 71 3.89 11.70 6.34
C ARG A 71 5.32 11.57 6.78
N ILE A 72 6.08 12.65 6.67
CA ILE A 72 7.51 12.64 7.02
C ILE A 72 7.74 12.27 8.49
N GLU A 73 6.88 12.72 9.39
CA GLU A 73 6.94 12.39 10.82
C GLU A 73 6.62 10.92 11.12
N TRP A 74 6.03 10.19 10.18
CA TRP A 74 5.73 8.75 10.31
C TRP A 74 6.91 7.85 9.96
N LEU A 75 8.03 8.43 9.52
CA LEU A 75 9.29 7.69 9.37
C LEU A 75 9.76 7.07 10.68
N VAL A 76 9.30 7.61 11.82
CA VAL A 76 9.58 7.05 13.14
C VAL A 76 8.35 6.29 13.64
N PRO A 77 8.41 4.96 13.72
CA PRO A 77 7.35 4.16 14.32
C PRO A 77 7.07 4.55 15.76
N GLY A 78 5.84 4.34 16.21
CA GLY A 78 5.47 4.53 17.62
C GLY A 78 6.18 3.55 18.55
N PRO A 79 6.15 3.79 19.87
CA PRO A 79 6.95 3.04 20.84
C PRO A 79 6.68 1.53 20.83
N LYS A 80 5.43 1.11 20.72
CA LYS A 80 5.07 -0.32 20.71
C LYS A 80 5.52 -1.00 19.43
N LEU A 81 5.22 -0.39 18.26
CA LEU A 81 5.68 -0.92 16.98
C LEU A 81 7.21 -0.96 16.91
N MET A 82 7.89 0.07 17.43
CA MET A 82 9.36 0.11 17.51
C MET A 82 9.90 -1.02 18.39
N SER A 83 9.30 -1.27 19.55
CA SER A 83 9.68 -2.37 20.44
C SER A 83 9.54 -3.73 19.74
N VAL A 84 8.43 -3.95 19.05
CA VAL A 84 8.21 -5.16 18.26
C VAL A 84 9.25 -5.30 17.15
N LEU A 85 9.53 -4.24 16.41
CA LEU A 85 10.51 -4.22 15.33
C LEU A 85 11.93 -4.52 15.83
N GLN A 86 12.29 -3.98 17.01
CA GLN A 86 13.57 -4.27 17.67
C GLN A 86 13.68 -5.73 18.12
N GLY A 87 12.58 -6.33 18.56
CA GLY A 87 12.51 -7.74 18.99
C GLY A 87 12.40 -8.75 17.85
N ALA A 88 11.93 -8.32 16.66
CA ALA A 88 11.74 -9.21 15.52
C ALA A 88 13.09 -9.68 14.95
N GLY A 89 13.23 -10.97 14.73
CA GLY A 89 14.39 -11.54 14.06
C GLY A 89 14.31 -11.46 12.53
N ALA A 90 13.09 -11.30 11.98
CA ALA A 90 12.82 -11.07 10.55
C ALA A 90 11.59 -10.19 10.37
N LEU A 91 11.55 -9.45 9.26
CA LEU A 91 10.38 -8.73 8.76
C LEU A 91 9.80 -9.50 7.58
N ALA A 92 8.51 -9.81 7.62
CA ALA A 92 7.78 -10.39 6.50
C ALA A 92 6.86 -9.31 5.92
N VAL A 93 7.02 -8.99 4.64
CA VAL A 93 6.24 -7.99 3.90
C VAL A 93 5.55 -8.64 2.71
N GLU A 94 4.54 -8.02 2.14
CA GLU A 94 3.94 -8.55 0.91
C GLU A 94 5.00 -8.81 -0.15
N VAL A 95 5.76 -7.79 -0.51
CA VAL A 95 6.93 -7.90 -1.41
C VAL A 95 8.04 -6.99 -0.89
N ASP A 96 9.27 -7.48 -0.85
CA ASP A 96 10.45 -6.68 -0.49
C ASP A 96 10.74 -5.63 -1.57
N ILE A 97 10.33 -4.39 -1.31
CA ILE A 97 10.53 -3.26 -2.23
C ILE A 97 11.99 -2.82 -2.38
N SER A 98 12.89 -3.31 -1.54
CA SER A 98 14.33 -3.04 -1.66
C SER A 98 15.05 -4.01 -2.61
N SER A 99 14.34 -5.04 -3.11
CA SER A 99 14.91 -6.00 -4.05
C SER A 99 15.26 -5.33 -5.39
N PRO A 100 16.49 -5.50 -5.90
CA PRO A 100 16.91 -4.95 -7.18
C PRO A 100 16.13 -5.54 -8.38
N ASP A 101 15.55 -6.73 -8.22
CA ASP A 101 14.80 -7.43 -9.25
C ASP A 101 13.36 -6.96 -9.37
N LEU A 102 12.86 -6.17 -8.41
CA LEU A 102 11.47 -5.73 -8.34
C LEU A 102 11.05 -4.95 -9.60
N ARG A 103 11.80 -3.90 -9.93
CA ARG A 103 11.49 -3.03 -11.07
C ARG A 103 11.55 -3.77 -12.42
N PRO A 104 12.58 -4.56 -12.73
CA PRO A 104 12.60 -5.39 -13.95
C PRO A 104 11.39 -6.33 -14.06
N GLN A 105 11.01 -7.02 -12.99
CA GLN A 105 9.86 -7.93 -12.98
C GLN A 105 8.54 -7.18 -13.22
N MET A 106 8.36 -6.03 -12.59
CA MET A 106 7.18 -5.19 -12.75
C MET A 106 7.06 -4.66 -14.19
N MET A 107 8.17 -4.15 -14.75
CA MET A 107 8.19 -3.66 -16.13
C MET A 107 7.91 -4.76 -17.13
N ALA A 108 8.48 -5.97 -16.93
CA ALA A 108 8.21 -7.13 -17.76
C ALA A 108 6.74 -7.56 -17.72
N ALA A 109 6.12 -7.57 -16.53
CA ALA A 109 4.69 -7.88 -16.37
C ALA A 109 3.81 -6.85 -17.08
N MET A 110 4.11 -5.55 -16.96
CA MET A 110 3.37 -4.50 -17.67
C MET A 110 3.50 -4.61 -19.18
N ALA A 111 4.68 -4.98 -19.68
CA ALA A 111 4.90 -5.17 -21.11
C ALA A 111 4.17 -6.40 -21.68
N ALA A 112 3.94 -7.42 -20.85
CA ALA A 112 3.20 -8.63 -21.20
C ALA A 112 1.67 -8.47 -21.10
N ALA A 113 1.19 -7.41 -20.41
CA ALA A 113 -0.25 -7.17 -20.26
C ALA A 113 -0.93 -6.83 -21.60
N PRO A 114 -2.21 -7.18 -21.78
CA PRO A 114 -2.97 -6.83 -22.96
C PRO A 114 -2.94 -5.33 -23.24
N PRO A 115 -2.54 -4.88 -24.44
CA PRO A 115 -2.41 -3.46 -24.72
C PRO A 115 -3.76 -2.76 -24.69
N LEU A 116 -3.79 -1.52 -24.18
CA LEU A 116 -4.95 -0.64 -24.22
C LEU A 116 -4.65 0.58 -25.09
N ALA A 117 -5.31 0.65 -26.24
CA ALA A 117 -5.25 1.84 -27.11
C ALA A 117 -6.11 2.98 -26.50
N LEU A 118 -5.46 4.09 -26.13
CA LEU A 118 -6.13 5.27 -25.63
C LEU A 118 -6.64 6.15 -26.78
N THR A 119 -7.87 6.62 -26.68
CA THR A 119 -8.42 7.65 -27.58
C THR A 119 -7.78 9.02 -27.29
N LYS A 120 -8.03 10.00 -28.14
CA LYS A 120 -7.62 11.38 -27.88
C LYS A 120 -8.27 11.92 -26.59
N ALA A 121 -9.55 11.56 -26.36
CA ALA A 121 -10.29 11.97 -25.16
C ALA A 121 -9.67 11.37 -23.90
N ASP A 122 -9.34 10.09 -23.91
CA ASP A 122 -8.68 9.40 -22.78
C ASP A 122 -7.36 10.07 -22.40
N ARG A 123 -6.52 10.32 -23.41
CA ARG A 123 -5.24 11.00 -23.19
C ARG A 123 -5.43 12.41 -22.61
N THR A 124 -6.46 13.14 -23.06
CA THR A 124 -6.76 14.49 -22.56
C THR A 124 -7.20 14.44 -21.09
N ARG A 125 -8.07 13.49 -20.71
CA ARG A 125 -8.52 13.30 -19.32
C ARG A 125 -7.36 12.94 -18.42
N LEU A 126 -6.59 11.93 -18.81
CA LEU A 126 -5.41 11.49 -18.04
C LEU A 126 -4.37 12.61 -17.91
N ALA A 127 -4.08 13.35 -18.97
CA ALA A 127 -3.15 14.47 -18.92
C ALA A 127 -3.62 15.59 -17.99
N LYS A 128 -4.94 15.88 -17.92
CA LYS A 128 -5.52 16.84 -16.97
C LYS A 128 -5.30 16.38 -15.52
N LEU A 129 -5.58 15.12 -15.22
CA LEU A 129 -5.37 14.54 -13.88
C LEU A 129 -3.89 14.53 -13.50
N THR A 130 -3.01 14.11 -14.41
CA THR A 130 -1.56 14.09 -14.19
C THR A 130 -1.02 15.51 -13.93
N ALA A 131 -1.46 16.49 -14.73
CA ALA A 131 -1.08 17.89 -14.56
C ALA A 131 -1.59 18.49 -13.24
N ALA A 132 -2.77 18.06 -12.76
CA ALA A 132 -3.28 18.46 -11.46
C ALA A 132 -2.34 18.02 -10.33
N GLU A 133 -1.66 16.88 -10.46
CA GLU A 133 -0.65 16.42 -9.51
C GLU A 133 0.77 16.89 -9.84
N CYS A 134 0.89 17.88 -10.72
CA CYS A 134 2.15 18.51 -11.15
C CYS A 134 3.17 17.53 -11.74
N LEU A 135 2.69 16.47 -12.37
CA LEU A 135 3.53 15.54 -13.09
C LEU A 135 3.54 15.84 -14.59
N PRO A 136 4.70 15.77 -15.24
CA PRO A 136 4.72 15.76 -16.70
C PRO A 136 4.01 14.49 -17.21
N ALA A 137 3.14 14.63 -18.21
CA ALA A 137 2.46 13.46 -18.80
C ALA A 137 3.44 12.38 -19.30
N ALA A 138 4.64 12.79 -19.74
CA ALA A 138 5.71 11.89 -20.15
C ALA A 138 6.25 11.01 -19.01
N ALA A 139 6.11 11.42 -17.74
CA ALA A 139 6.60 10.64 -16.60
C ALA A 139 5.88 9.30 -16.46
N LEU A 140 4.60 9.24 -16.85
CA LEU A 140 3.78 8.02 -16.76
C LEU A 140 3.77 7.22 -18.06
N ALA A 141 4.29 7.76 -19.16
CA ALA A 141 4.23 7.13 -20.48
C ALA A 141 4.80 5.68 -20.56
N PRO A 142 5.84 5.31 -19.77
CA PRO A 142 6.35 3.94 -19.76
C PRO A 142 5.40 2.91 -19.11
N LEU A 143 4.38 3.36 -18.36
CA LEU A 143 3.48 2.48 -17.63
C LEU A 143 2.31 2.04 -18.53
N HIS A 144 1.80 0.84 -18.27
CA HIS A 144 0.52 0.41 -18.83
C HIS A 144 -0.59 1.42 -18.46
N PRO A 145 -1.54 1.76 -19.36
CA PRO A 145 -2.55 2.80 -19.09
C PRO A 145 -3.33 2.63 -17.77
N VAL A 146 -3.69 1.40 -17.40
CA VAL A 146 -4.31 1.11 -16.10
C VAL A 146 -3.38 1.52 -14.94
N MET A 147 -2.09 1.22 -15.05
CA MET A 147 -1.10 1.59 -14.04
C MET A 147 -0.82 3.10 -14.00
N GLN A 148 -1.02 3.82 -15.10
CA GLN A 148 -0.95 5.29 -15.09
C GLN A 148 -2.07 5.88 -14.21
N VAL A 149 -3.30 5.38 -14.36
CA VAL A 149 -4.45 5.80 -13.53
C VAL A 149 -4.19 5.47 -12.05
N VAL A 150 -3.75 4.26 -11.78
CA VAL A 150 -3.38 3.81 -10.43
C VAL A 150 -2.31 4.72 -9.83
N THR A 151 -1.27 5.05 -10.59
CA THR A 151 -0.22 5.97 -10.11
C THR A 151 -0.80 7.34 -9.73
N VAL A 152 -1.64 7.91 -10.58
CA VAL A 152 -2.28 9.21 -10.28
C VAL A 152 -3.12 9.11 -9.01
N SER A 153 -3.89 8.01 -8.81
CA SER A 153 -4.72 7.84 -7.61
C SER A 153 -3.92 7.81 -6.31
N THR A 154 -2.67 7.40 -6.37
CA THR A 154 -1.80 7.43 -5.19
C THR A 154 -1.23 8.82 -4.92
N LEU A 155 -1.06 9.61 -5.96
CA LEU A 155 -0.41 10.93 -5.86
C LEU A 155 -1.35 12.04 -5.39
N ILE A 156 -2.68 11.85 -5.47
CA ILE A 156 -3.65 12.87 -5.02
C ILE A 156 -3.51 13.20 -3.53
N GLY A 157 -2.96 12.29 -2.71
CA GLY A 157 -2.68 12.52 -1.29
C GLY A 157 -1.56 13.53 -1.02
N ARG A 158 -0.67 13.79 -2.00
CA ARG A 158 0.50 14.67 -1.82
C ARG A 158 0.12 16.11 -1.46
N ARG A 159 -1.04 16.58 -1.94
CA ARG A 159 -1.56 17.91 -1.60
C ARG A 159 -1.99 18.03 -0.13
N ASP A 160 -2.23 16.89 0.52
CA ASP A 160 -2.56 16.81 1.94
C ASP A 160 -1.36 16.38 2.80
N GLY A 161 -0.16 16.33 2.18
CA GLY A 161 1.10 15.96 2.84
C GLY A 161 1.28 14.44 3.01
N PHE A 162 0.53 13.62 2.26
CA PHE A 162 0.68 12.18 2.25
C PHE A 162 1.41 11.73 0.97
N TYR A 163 2.55 11.11 1.15
CA TYR A 163 3.45 10.74 0.08
C TYR A 163 3.57 9.22 -0.03
N PRO A 164 3.46 8.63 -1.24
CA PRO A 164 3.70 7.19 -1.43
C PRO A 164 5.15 6.79 -1.15
N GLU A 165 6.10 7.71 -1.32
CA GLU A 165 7.51 7.51 -0.98
C GLU A 165 7.74 7.31 0.52
N LEU A 166 6.74 7.62 1.35
CA LEU A 166 6.73 7.45 2.80
C LEU A 166 5.79 6.32 3.25
N ALA A 167 5.47 5.39 2.34
CA ALA A 167 4.74 4.16 2.66
C ALA A 167 5.39 3.43 3.84
N GLN A 168 4.58 2.84 4.71
CA GLN A 168 5.04 2.30 5.99
C GLN A 168 6.05 1.15 5.85
N GLU A 169 6.03 0.43 4.76
CA GLU A 169 6.98 -0.65 4.49
C GLU A 169 8.42 -0.14 4.38
N GLY A 170 8.62 1.04 3.78
CA GLY A 170 9.96 1.62 3.57
C GLY A 170 10.77 1.79 4.85
N PRO A 171 10.28 2.51 5.87
CA PRO A 171 10.95 2.66 7.17
C PRO A 171 11.20 1.33 7.88
N LEU A 172 10.24 0.37 7.82
CA LEU A 172 10.39 -0.95 8.45
C LEU A 172 11.50 -1.76 7.78
N ILE A 173 11.51 -1.81 6.45
CA ILE A 173 12.56 -2.47 5.66
C ILE A 173 13.91 -1.79 5.90
N GLY A 174 13.95 -0.46 5.90
CA GLY A 174 15.17 0.32 6.17
C GLY A 174 15.78 0.01 7.55
N PHE A 175 14.93 -0.12 8.59
CA PHE A 175 15.37 -0.53 9.92
C PHE A 175 15.99 -1.94 9.92
N MET A 176 15.32 -2.91 9.30
CA MET A 176 15.80 -4.29 9.26
C MET A 176 17.11 -4.42 8.48
N ASN A 177 17.22 -3.73 7.35
CA ASN A 177 18.46 -3.70 6.55
C ASN A 177 19.62 -3.07 7.34
N ALA A 178 19.37 -1.96 8.04
CA ALA A 178 20.37 -1.34 8.91
C ALA A 178 20.80 -2.27 10.07
N ALA A 179 19.86 -3.05 10.61
CA ALA A 179 20.13 -4.06 11.65
C ALA A 179 20.71 -5.37 11.08
N LYS A 180 20.87 -5.50 9.75
CA LYS A 180 21.31 -6.71 9.04
C LYS A 180 20.43 -7.92 9.35
N ARG A 181 19.11 -7.69 9.48
CA ARG A 181 18.11 -8.73 9.68
C ARG A 181 17.35 -8.99 8.37
N PRO A 182 16.92 -10.24 8.14
CA PRO A 182 16.26 -10.60 6.89
C PRO A 182 14.92 -9.90 6.71
N VAL A 183 14.65 -9.51 5.46
CA VAL A 183 13.34 -9.13 4.95
C VAL A 183 12.86 -10.25 4.03
N VAL A 184 11.64 -10.72 4.24
CA VAL A 184 11.06 -11.87 3.54
C VAL A 184 9.80 -11.43 2.79
N SER A 185 9.72 -11.75 1.51
CA SER A 185 8.50 -11.55 0.72
C SER A 185 7.51 -12.69 0.99
N LEU A 186 6.28 -12.34 1.37
CA LEU A 186 5.16 -13.27 1.53
C LEU A 186 4.54 -13.67 0.20
N GLU A 187 4.68 -12.82 -0.81
CA GLU A 187 4.20 -13.03 -2.17
C GLU A 187 5.31 -12.78 -3.19
N THR A 188 5.06 -13.16 -4.43
CA THR A 188 5.92 -12.80 -5.55
C THR A 188 5.40 -11.56 -6.28
N MET A 189 6.29 -10.81 -6.92
CA MET A 189 5.88 -9.70 -7.80
C MET A 189 4.94 -10.18 -8.91
N ALA A 190 5.15 -11.39 -9.43
CA ALA A 190 4.29 -11.97 -10.46
C ALA A 190 2.84 -12.13 -9.99
N LEU A 191 2.62 -12.59 -8.74
CA LEU A 191 1.28 -12.69 -8.15
C LEU A 191 0.61 -11.33 -8.00
N GLN A 192 1.32 -10.33 -7.47
CA GLN A 192 0.78 -8.99 -7.35
C GLN A 192 0.44 -8.39 -8.71
N MET A 193 1.32 -8.48 -9.68
CA MET A 193 1.07 -7.94 -11.01
C MET A 193 -0.08 -8.64 -11.73
N ALA A 194 -0.29 -9.94 -11.51
CA ALA A 194 -1.43 -10.69 -12.06
C ALA A 194 -2.79 -10.20 -11.54
N VAL A 195 -2.84 -9.63 -10.34
CA VAL A 195 -4.06 -9.04 -9.78
C VAL A 195 -4.26 -7.59 -10.23
N LEU A 196 -3.16 -6.87 -10.45
CA LEU A 196 -3.17 -5.44 -10.77
C LEU A 196 -3.37 -5.16 -12.26
N LEU A 197 -2.83 -6.02 -13.10
CA LEU A 197 -2.92 -5.88 -14.54
C LEU A 197 -4.16 -6.60 -15.09
N PRO A 198 -4.79 -6.04 -16.11
CA PRO A 198 -5.94 -6.68 -16.74
C PRO A 198 -5.52 -7.97 -17.47
N LYS A 199 -6.40 -8.95 -17.50
CA LYS A 199 -6.19 -10.22 -18.21
C LYS A 199 -6.52 -10.16 -19.71
N ASP A 200 -7.35 -9.18 -20.11
CA ASP A 200 -7.76 -8.96 -21.48
C ASP A 200 -8.06 -7.46 -21.77
N ALA A 201 -8.30 -7.15 -23.04
CA ALA A 201 -8.53 -5.77 -23.48
C ALA A 201 -9.86 -5.18 -22.94
N ALA A 202 -10.87 -6.00 -22.69
CA ALA A 202 -12.15 -5.55 -22.12
C ALA A 202 -11.99 -5.16 -20.66
N GLU A 203 -11.31 -5.98 -19.88
CA GLU A 203 -10.96 -5.67 -18.50
C GLU A 203 -10.04 -4.44 -18.42
N ALA A 204 -9.07 -4.30 -19.34
CA ALA A 204 -8.21 -3.12 -19.41
C ALA A 204 -9.01 -1.84 -19.64
N ARG A 205 -9.98 -1.86 -20.57
CA ARG A 205 -10.85 -0.72 -20.86
C ARG A 205 -11.70 -0.36 -19.65
N LEU A 206 -12.33 -1.37 -19.04
CA LEU A 206 -13.19 -1.17 -17.87
C LEU A 206 -12.40 -0.58 -16.69
N ALA A 207 -11.26 -1.19 -16.34
CA ALA A 207 -10.43 -0.73 -15.21
C ALA A 207 -9.90 0.70 -15.43
N PHE A 208 -9.52 1.04 -16.66
CA PHE A 208 -9.09 2.39 -17.00
C PHE A 208 -10.22 3.41 -16.89
N ASP A 209 -11.40 3.11 -17.42
CA ASP A 209 -12.56 4.02 -17.40
C ASP A 209 -13.10 4.23 -15.98
N GLU A 210 -13.15 3.16 -15.19
CA GLU A 210 -13.56 3.24 -13.77
C GLU A 210 -12.57 4.08 -12.97
N GLY A 211 -11.29 3.81 -13.09
CA GLY A 211 -10.28 4.55 -12.36
C GLY A 211 -10.23 6.03 -12.75
N LEU A 212 -10.43 6.39 -14.02
CA LEU A 212 -10.57 7.79 -14.42
C LEU A 212 -11.81 8.45 -13.80
N ARG A 213 -12.96 7.76 -13.79
CA ARG A 213 -14.18 8.30 -13.17
C ARG A 213 -14.01 8.51 -11.66
N GLU A 214 -13.35 7.58 -10.99
CA GLU A 214 -13.05 7.72 -9.56
C GLU A 214 -12.15 8.93 -9.28
N LEU A 215 -11.10 9.13 -10.09
CA LEU A 215 -10.18 10.28 -9.94
C LEU A 215 -10.83 11.61 -10.29
N GLU A 216 -11.80 11.62 -11.20
CA GLU A 216 -12.56 12.81 -11.57
C GLU A 216 -13.66 13.16 -10.55
N SER A 217 -13.97 12.23 -9.63
CA SER A 217 -14.93 12.50 -8.55
C SER A 217 -14.41 13.61 -7.62
N PRO A 218 -15.25 14.58 -7.26
CA PRO A 218 -14.89 15.60 -6.29
C PRO A 218 -14.53 15.02 -4.92
N ASP A 219 -15.02 13.82 -4.61
CA ASP A 219 -14.85 13.16 -3.31
C ASP A 219 -13.58 12.31 -3.22
N ALA A 220 -12.85 12.09 -4.34
CA ALA A 220 -11.70 11.19 -4.39
C ALA A 220 -10.65 11.49 -3.29
N ARG A 221 -10.29 12.76 -3.10
CA ARG A 221 -9.33 13.17 -2.07
C ARG A 221 -9.90 13.04 -0.65
N GLN A 222 -11.18 13.34 -0.46
CA GLN A 222 -11.83 13.20 0.84
C GLN A 222 -11.86 11.76 1.28
N MET A 223 -12.18 10.84 0.39
CA MET A 223 -12.19 9.41 0.67
C MET A 223 -10.79 8.87 1.00
N MET A 224 -9.77 9.33 0.29
CA MET A 224 -8.39 8.98 0.62
C MET A 224 -8.02 9.47 2.03
N ARG A 225 -8.33 10.72 2.38
CA ARG A 225 -8.07 11.24 3.72
C ARG A 225 -8.82 10.45 4.79
N TYR A 226 -10.09 10.13 4.54
CA TYR A 226 -10.89 9.34 5.47
C TYR A 226 -10.21 7.98 5.77
N MET A 227 -9.76 7.28 4.74
CA MET A 227 -9.05 6.01 4.90
C MET A 227 -7.74 6.17 5.66
N ILE A 228 -6.97 7.22 5.38
CA ILE A 228 -5.71 7.50 6.07
C ILE A 228 -5.99 7.83 7.55
N ASP A 229 -6.99 8.64 7.83
CA ASP A 229 -7.38 9.02 9.20
C ASP A 229 -7.89 7.79 9.99
N ALA A 230 -8.66 6.92 9.36
CA ALA A 230 -9.10 5.65 9.96
C ALA A 230 -7.89 4.75 10.27
N TRP A 231 -6.95 4.62 9.33
CA TRP A 231 -5.72 3.88 9.57
C TRP A 231 -4.90 4.49 10.72
N GLU A 232 -4.72 5.82 10.77
CA GLU A 232 -3.93 6.48 11.82
C GLU A 232 -4.50 6.19 13.21
N ARG A 233 -5.83 6.07 13.34
CA ARG A 233 -6.50 5.70 14.59
C ARG A 233 -6.55 4.19 14.84
N GLY A 234 -6.15 3.36 13.87
CA GLY A 234 -6.32 1.92 13.92
C GLY A 234 -7.79 1.48 13.91
N ASP A 235 -8.66 2.27 13.32
CA ASP A 235 -10.11 2.08 13.26
C ASP A 235 -10.48 1.13 12.12
N LEU A 236 -10.48 -0.19 12.44
CA LEU A 236 -10.76 -1.23 11.45
C LEU A 236 -12.22 -1.21 10.99
N GLU A 237 -13.16 -0.82 11.85
CA GLU A 237 -14.58 -0.73 11.50
C GLU A 237 -14.79 0.36 10.44
N ALA A 238 -14.19 1.52 10.63
CA ALA A 238 -14.23 2.59 9.65
C ALA A 238 -13.59 2.20 8.30
N ILE A 239 -12.56 1.34 8.32
CA ILE A 239 -11.93 0.82 7.11
C ILE A 239 -12.83 -0.21 6.43
N ASP A 240 -13.47 -1.10 7.18
CA ASP A 240 -14.34 -2.16 6.66
C ASP A 240 -15.63 -1.58 6.05
N THR A 241 -16.14 -0.48 6.63
CA THR A 241 -17.36 0.21 6.18
C THR A 241 -17.12 1.38 5.23
N LEU A 242 -15.94 1.47 4.62
CA LEU A 242 -15.55 2.57 3.72
C LEU A 242 -16.54 2.78 2.56
N GLU A 243 -17.13 1.71 2.03
CA GLU A 243 -18.14 1.75 0.96
C GLU A 243 -19.43 2.45 1.41
N GLU A 244 -19.85 2.27 2.64
CA GLU A 244 -21.05 2.91 3.21
C GLU A 244 -20.85 4.41 3.36
N ILE A 245 -19.64 4.82 3.74
CA ILE A 245 -19.31 6.22 3.96
C ILE A 245 -19.23 7.00 2.66
N CYS A 246 -18.67 6.41 1.63
CA CYS A 246 -18.63 7.04 0.30
C CYS A 246 -20.00 7.06 -0.37
N ARG A 247 -20.99 6.35 0.16
CA ARG A 247 -22.27 6.09 -0.51
C ARG A 247 -22.07 5.55 -1.93
N CYS A 248 -20.98 4.84 -2.13
CA CYS A 248 -20.65 4.22 -3.39
C CYS A 248 -21.29 2.84 -3.40
N GLU A 249 -22.16 2.58 -4.35
CA GLU A 249 -22.57 1.21 -4.64
C GLU A 249 -21.52 0.59 -5.57
N PRO A 250 -20.64 -0.30 -5.09
CA PRO A 250 -19.65 -0.91 -5.96
C PRO A 250 -20.36 -1.78 -7.00
N THR A 251 -19.91 -1.67 -8.24
CA THR A 251 -20.38 -2.56 -9.30
C THR A 251 -20.01 -4.02 -8.99
N PRO A 252 -20.68 -5.02 -9.58
CA PRO A 252 -20.27 -6.42 -9.44
C PRO A 252 -18.79 -6.65 -9.75
N GLN A 253 -18.26 -5.97 -10.76
CA GLN A 253 -16.87 -6.05 -11.18
C GLN A 253 -15.90 -5.44 -10.15
N GLN A 254 -16.31 -4.35 -9.50
CA GLN A 254 -15.54 -3.76 -8.41
C GLN A 254 -15.47 -4.68 -7.21
N ARG A 255 -16.58 -5.34 -6.84
CA ARG A 255 -16.61 -6.37 -5.78
C ARG A 255 -15.70 -7.55 -6.11
N GLU A 256 -15.81 -8.10 -7.34
CA GLU A 256 -14.93 -9.17 -7.80
C GLU A 256 -13.46 -8.75 -7.75
N GLY A 257 -13.18 -7.51 -8.17
CA GLY A 257 -11.84 -6.94 -8.09
C GLY A 257 -11.31 -6.83 -6.66
N TYR A 258 -12.17 -6.46 -5.68
CA TYR A 258 -11.82 -6.44 -4.26
C TYR A 258 -11.51 -7.84 -3.73
N VAL A 259 -12.37 -8.81 -4.02
CA VAL A 259 -12.17 -10.22 -3.63
C VAL A 259 -10.81 -10.73 -4.14
N LYS A 260 -10.49 -10.51 -5.41
CA LYS A 260 -9.19 -10.91 -5.99
C LYS A 260 -8.01 -10.19 -5.33
N LEU A 261 -8.19 -8.91 -5.04
CA LEU A 261 -7.12 -8.07 -4.49
C LEU A 261 -6.83 -8.38 -3.02
N ASN A 262 -7.84 -8.73 -2.23
CA ASN A 262 -7.73 -8.98 -0.80
C ASN A 262 -7.99 -10.46 -0.46
N ASP A 263 -9.22 -10.91 -0.57
CA ASP A 263 -9.67 -12.19 -0.01
C ASP A 263 -8.91 -13.39 -0.56
N ASP A 264 -8.70 -13.45 -1.88
CA ASP A 264 -8.00 -14.56 -2.52
C ASP A 264 -6.50 -14.57 -2.16
N ARG A 265 -5.91 -13.39 -1.96
CA ARG A 265 -4.52 -13.26 -1.52
C ARG A 265 -4.35 -13.58 -0.05
N ASN A 266 -5.33 -13.23 0.80
CA ASN A 266 -5.26 -13.40 2.24
C ASN A 266 -5.00 -14.85 2.67
N VAL A 267 -5.57 -15.83 1.95
CA VAL A 267 -5.32 -17.25 2.21
C VAL A 267 -3.84 -17.60 2.03
N GLY A 268 -3.23 -17.09 0.94
CA GLY A 268 -1.81 -17.26 0.65
C GLY A 268 -0.92 -16.55 1.67
N LEU A 269 -1.25 -15.30 1.98
CA LEU A 269 -0.53 -14.47 2.95
C LEU A 269 -0.54 -15.08 4.34
N ALA A 270 -1.73 -15.47 4.86
CA ALA A 270 -1.85 -16.10 6.18
C ALA A 270 -1.04 -17.40 6.26
N ARG A 271 -1.10 -18.25 5.22
CA ARG A 271 -0.29 -19.48 5.15
C ARG A 271 1.21 -19.15 5.20
N ARG A 272 1.68 -18.17 4.42
CA ARG A 272 3.10 -17.78 4.41
C ARG A 272 3.55 -17.18 5.73
N ILE A 273 2.71 -16.39 6.42
CA ILE A 273 2.99 -15.89 7.76
C ILE A 273 3.16 -17.05 8.75
N ALA A 274 2.27 -18.04 8.70
CA ALA A 274 2.38 -19.22 9.54
C ALA A 274 3.65 -20.05 9.26
N GLU A 275 4.03 -20.20 7.99
CA GLU A 275 5.27 -20.87 7.58
C GLU A 275 6.51 -20.12 8.12
N GLU A 276 6.54 -18.80 8.03
CA GLU A 276 7.65 -18.00 8.55
C GLU A 276 7.73 -18.07 10.08
N HIS A 277 6.59 -18.00 10.77
CA HIS A 277 6.51 -18.18 12.23
C HIS A 277 7.05 -19.56 12.65
N ALA A 278 6.71 -20.62 11.89
CA ALA A 278 7.13 -21.99 12.17
C ALA A 278 8.64 -22.20 12.11
N LYS A 279 9.41 -21.31 11.47
CA LYS A 279 10.88 -21.35 11.44
C LYS A 279 11.53 -21.08 12.79
N GLY A 280 10.76 -20.65 13.80
CA GLY A 280 11.22 -20.49 15.19
C GLY A 280 11.87 -19.16 15.51
N VAL A 281 11.93 -18.22 14.55
CA VAL A 281 12.41 -16.85 14.75
C VAL A 281 11.18 -15.93 14.87
N PRO A 282 11.09 -15.05 15.90
CA PRO A 282 10.02 -14.06 15.99
C PRO A 282 9.99 -13.17 14.74
N ILE A 283 8.83 -13.06 14.10
CA ILE A 283 8.66 -12.20 12.94
C ILE A 283 7.72 -11.02 13.24
N LEU A 284 7.93 -9.91 12.54
CA LEU A 284 6.91 -8.90 12.30
C LEU A 284 6.41 -9.09 10.87
N ALA A 285 5.15 -9.51 10.70
CA ALA A 285 4.48 -9.53 9.41
C ALA A 285 3.81 -8.17 9.20
N ALA A 286 4.24 -7.41 8.19
CA ALA A 286 3.72 -6.10 7.85
C ALA A 286 3.03 -6.17 6.47
N VAL A 287 1.71 -6.09 6.47
CA VAL A 287 0.83 -6.29 5.31
C VAL A 287 -0.22 -5.20 5.27
N GLY A 288 -0.63 -4.75 4.11
CA GLY A 288 -1.61 -3.66 3.96
C GLY A 288 -2.87 -3.84 4.81
N ILE A 289 -3.33 -2.73 5.39
CA ILE A 289 -4.42 -2.75 6.39
C ILE A 289 -5.73 -3.35 5.87
N LEU A 290 -6.00 -3.28 4.57
CA LEU A 290 -7.20 -3.86 3.97
C LEU A 290 -7.22 -5.40 4.09
N HIS A 291 -6.06 -6.03 4.20
CA HIS A 291 -5.94 -7.46 4.46
C HIS A 291 -6.32 -7.86 5.89
N MET A 292 -6.57 -6.88 6.78
CA MET A 292 -6.93 -7.08 8.18
C MET A 292 -8.43 -7.00 8.42
N THR A 293 -9.23 -6.67 7.41
CA THR A 293 -10.68 -6.50 7.46
C THR A 293 -11.40 -7.52 6.57
N GLY A 294 -12.73 -7.57 6.65
CA GLY A 294 -13.55 -8.47 5.86
C GLY A 294 -13.64 -9.92 6.39
N ASP A 295 -14.28 -10.76 5.61
CA ASP A 295 -14.56 -12.15 6.02
C ASP A 295 -13.31 -13.02 6.03
N LYS A 296 -12.39 -12.81 5.10
CA LYS A 296 -11.11 -13.51 5.02
C LYS A 296 -9.94 -12.67 5.55
N ALA A 297 -10.19 -11.84 6.57
CA ALA A 297 -9.13 -11.08 7.22
C ALA A 297 -7.98 -11.98 7.72
N ILE A 298 -6.73 -11.58 7.51
CA ILE A 298 -5.56 -12.36 7.93
C ILE A 298 -5.60 -12.73 9.43
N PRO A 299 -6.00 -11.84 10.37
CA PRO A 299 -6.16 -12.23 11.77
C PRO A 299 -7.13 -13.39 11.99
N LYS A 300 -8.26 -13.43 11.26
CA LYS A 300 -9.24 -14.53 11.32
C LYS A 300 -8.65 -15.83 10.77
N LEU A 301 -8.00 -15.76 9.60
CA LEU A 301 -7.37 -16.93 8.97
C LEU A 301 -6.22 -17.52 9.80
N LEU A 302 -5.46 -16.69 10.51
CA LEU A 302 -4.43 -17.17 11.44
C LEU A 302 -5.07 -17.83 12.66
N ALA A 303 -6.18 -17.30 13.20
CA ALA A 303 -6.91 -17.93 14.28
C ALA A 303 -7.47 -19.31 13.87
N GLU A 304 -8.00 -19.44 12.65
CA GLU A 304 -8.43 -20.72 12.08
C GLU A 304 -7.28 -21.73 11.93
N GLN A 305 -6.05 -21.25 11.74
CA GLN A 305 -4.84 -22.06 11.72
C GLN A 305 -4.29 -22.40 13.13
N GLY A 306 -5.02 -22.02 14.20
CA GLY A 306 -4.69 -22.33 15.58
C GLY A 306 -3.72 -21.35 16.25
N PHE A 307 -3.59 -20.12 15.73
CA PHE A 307 -2.92 -19.05 16.44
C PHE A 307 -3.85 -18.40 17.47
N GLU A 308 -3.32 -18.03 18.62
CA GLU A 308 -3.96 -17.03 19.47
C GLU A 308 -3.61 -15.65 18.89
N VAL A 309 -4.65 -14.90 18.50
CA VAL A 309 -4.51 -13.61 17.81
C VAL A 309 -5.11 -12.51 18.68
N THR A 310 -4.27 -11.65 19.24
CA THR A 310 -4.69 -10.61 20.18
C THR A 310 -4.33 -9.22 19.65
N ARG A 311 -5.34 -8.34 19.56
CA ARG A 311 -5.13 -6.95 19.20
C ARG A 311 -4.33 -6.22 20.28
N VAL A 312 -3.24 -5.53 19.87
CA VAL A 312 -2.48 -4.66 20.78
C VAL A 312 -3.20 -3.32 20.88
N ALA A 313 -3.62 -2.95 22.10
CA ALA A 313 -4.21 -1.64 22.39
C ALA A 313 -3.13 -0.57 22.53
N TYR A 314 -3.36 0.63 21.97
CA TYR A 314 -2.53 1.83 22.16
C TYR A 314 -3.28 3.14 21.89
#